data_89353ee60ed915465d61496200af9cb8
#
_entry.id   89353ee60ed915465d61496200af9cb8
#
_cell.length_a   1.000
_cell.length_b   1.000
_cell.length_c   1.000
_cell.angle_alpha   90.00
_cell.angle_beta   90.00
_cell.angle_gamma   90.00
#
_symmetry.space_group_name_H-M   'P 1'
#
loop_
_entity.id
_entity.type
_entity.pdbx_description
1 polymer ?
#
loop_
_entity_poly.entity_id
_entity_poly.type
_entity_poly.pdbx_seq_one_letter_code
_entity_poly.pdbx_strand_id
1 'polypeptide(L)'
;MASCGAAGGLLFVAFQMVQVVVPVLPGGLGCLVGVVLFGPVMGFVYNYVGICIGSLLAFAVARNCGRPLLSLLFSEKLIAKYSDWTERNDRFARLFALAIFFPVAPDDFLCYLAGTTSMTWRRFTTIILLGKPLSIALYSLGLTVIWQHVTALSLIHISEPTRLAL
;
A
#
# COMPACT_ATOMS: atom_id res chain seq x y z
N MET A 1 9.88 13.72 25.45
CA MET A 1 9.92 12.53 24.52
C MET A 1 8.66 12.33 23.68
N ALA A 2 7.47 12.74 24.12
CA ALA A 2 6.22 12.57 23.36
C ALA A 2 6.12 13.42 22.08
N SER A 3 6.72 14.61 22.04
CA SER A 3 6.67 15.50 20.87
C SER A 3 7.48 14.98 19.65
N CYS A 4 8.60 14.32 19.90
CA CYS A 4 9.40 13.69 18.83
C CYS A 4 8.68 12.49 18.18
N GLY A 5 7.90 11.74 18.97
CA GLY A 5 7.14 10.60 18.46
C GLY A 5 5.97 11.01 17.55
N ALA A 6 5.26 12.07 17.93
CA ALA A 6 4.14 12.57 17.13
C ALA A 6 4.60 13.21 15.81
N ALA A 7 5.69 13.99 15.85
CA ALA A 7 6.28 14.57 14.64
C ALA A 7 6.80 13.50 13.67
N GLY A 8 7.44 12.44 14.18
CA GLY A 8 7.90 11.29 13.41
C GLY A 8 6.74 10.55 12.74
N GLY A 9 5.63 10.34 13.48
CA GLY A 9 4.42 9.72 12.94
C GLY A 9 3.78 10.54 11.82
N LEU A 10 3.66 11.85 11.98
CA LEU A 10 3.14 12.74 10.94
C LEU A 10 4.02 12.76 9.69
N LEU A 11 5.33 12.81 9.86
CA LEU A 11 6.29 12.73 8.74
C LEU A 11 6.17 11.40 7.99
N PHE A 12 5.99 10.31 8.73
CA PHE A 12 5.78 8.99 8.13
C PHE A 12 4.46 8.89 7.37
N VAL A 13 3.37 9.43 7.92
CA VAL A 13 2.08 9.53 7.21
C VAL A 13 2.23 10.33 5.91
N ALA A 14 2.92 11.47 5.95
CA ALA A 14 3.20 12.27 4.75
C ALA A 14 4.04 11.47 3.72
N PHE A 15 5.05 10.74 4.17
CA PHE A 15 5.83 9.84 3.32
C PHE A 15 4.95 8.78 2.65
N GLN A 16 4.07 8.13 3.40
CA GLN A 16 3.14 7.13 2.85
C GLN A 16 2.17 7.75 1.82
N MET A 17 1.68 8.95 2.07
CA MET A 17 0.84 9.67 1.10
C MET A 17 1.59 9.91 -0.22
N VAL A 18 2.83 10.41 -0.14
CA VAL A 18 3.66 10.68 -1.32
C VAL A 18 3.97 9.38 -2.07
N GLN A 19 4.28 8.29 -1.35
CA GLN A 19 4.59 6.99 -1.95
C GLN A 19 3.41 6.43 -2.75
N VAL A 20 2.17 6.59 -2.28
CA VAL A 20 0.95 6.16 -2.99
C VAL A 20 0.67 7.04 -4.21
N VAL A 21 0.88 8.36 -4.08
CA VAL A 21 0.69 9.31 -5.19
C VAL A 21 1.78 9.17 -6.25
N VAL A 22 3.01 8.89 -5.84
CA VAL A 22 4.14 8.65 -6.75
C VAL A 22 4.60 7.20 -6.53
N PRO A 23 4.04 6.22 -7.26
CA PRO A 23 4.24 4.79 -7.00
C PRO A 23 5.64 4.33 -7.44
N VAL A 24 6.67 4.80 -6.74
CA VAL A 24 8.09 4.43 -6.99
C VAL A 24 8.45 3.14 -6.26
N LEU A 25 7.89 2.92 -5.07
CA LEU A 25 8.20 1.77 -4.23
C LEU A 25 6.97 0.86 -4.10
N PRO A 26 7.18 -0.46 -4.01
CA PRO A 26 6.08 -1.38 -3.67
C PRO A 26 5.48 -1.03 -2.30
N GLY A 27 4.15 -0.83 -2.23
CA GLY A 27 3.45 -0.41 -1.01
C GLY A 27 3.70 -1.30 0.21
N GLY A 28 3.99 -2.60 0.00
CA GLY A 28 4.35 -3.52 1.06
C GLY A 28 5.61 -3.14 1.85
N LEU A 29 6.61 -2.55 1.19
CA LEU A 29 7.83 -2.10 1.87
C LEU A 29 7.54 -0.93 2.82
N GLY A 30 6.69 0.01 2.42
CA GLY A 30 6.27 1.11 3.30
C GLY A 30 5.54 0.60 4.55
N CYS A 31 4.69 -0.43 4.41
CA CYS A 31 4.02 -1.06 5.55
C CYS A 31 5.01 -1.68 6.54
N LEU A 32 6.03 -2.37 6.04
CA LEU A 32 7.08 -2.94 6.89
C LEU A 32 7.84 -1.86 7.65
N VAL A 33 8.27 -0.80 6.98
CA VAL A 33 8.99 0.32 7.62
C VAL A 33 8.16 0.92 8.75
N GLY A 34 6.85 1.12 8.55
CA GLY A 34 5.96 1.62 9.59
C GLY A 34 5.92 0.72 10.83
N VAL A 35 5.81 -0.60 10.61
CA VAL A 35 5.77 -1.58 11.72
C VAL A 35 7.11 -1.64 12.46
N VAL A 36 8.23 -1.60 11.74
CA VAL A 36 9.58 -1.63 12.34
C VAL A 36 9.87 -0.38 13.16
N LEU A 37 9.47 0.81 12.68
CA LEU A 37 9.77 2.08 13.33
C LEU A 37 8.84 2.39 14.51
N PHE A 38 7.55 2.08 14.38
CA PHE A 38 6.52 2.51 15.34
C PHE A 38 5.85 1.34 16.08
N GLY A 39 6.26 0.11 15.78
CA GLY A 39 5.62 -1.09 16.31
C GLY A 39 4.35 -1.49 15.55
N PRO A 40 3.78 -2.67 15.85
CA PRO A 40 2.70 -3.25 15.05
C PRO A 40 1.41 -2.42 15.07
N VAL A 41 1.03 -1.87 16.23
CA VAL A 41 -0.24 -1.14 16.37
C VAL A 41 -0.14 0.27 15.78
N MET A 42 0.84 1.06 16.22
CA MET A 42 0.99 2.44 15.73
C MET A 42 1.46 2.47 14.28
N GLY A 43 2.34 1.54 13.87
CA GLY A 43 2.74 1.37 12.48
C GLY A 43 1.55 1.04 11.58
N PHE A 44 0.63 0.17 12.02
CA PHE A 44 -0.61 -0.10 11.30
C PHE A 44 -1.48 1.16 11.16
N VAL A 45 -1.68 1.92 12.24
CA VAL A 45 -2.51 3.14 12.22
C VAL A 45 -1.92 4.18 11.27
N TYR A 46 -0.61 4.45 11.35
CA TYR A 46 0.04 5.42 10.48
C TYR A 46 0.04 4.97 9.01
N ASN A 47 0.30 3.70 8.74
CA ASN A 47 0.17 3.11 7.40
C ASN A 47 -1.26 3.28 6.87
N TYR A 48 -2.26 2.90 7.66
CA TYR A 48 -3.66 2.98 7.24
C TYR A 48 -4.07 4.41 6.89
N VAL A 49 -3.79 5.37 7.77
CA VAL A 49 -4.12 6.79 7.54
C VAL A 49 -3.40 7.32 6.31
N GLY A 50 -2.09 7.11 6.21
CA GLY A 50 -1.28 7.60 5.09
C GLY A 50 -1.69 7.00 3.74
N ILE A 51 -1.91 5.68 3.70
CA ILE A 51 -2.32 4.99 2.48
C ILE A 51 -3.74 5.37 2.07
N CYS A 52 -4.68 5.50 3.01
CA CYS A 52 -6.06 5.91 2.68
C CYS A 52 -6.08 7.32 2.10
N ILE A 53 -5.41 8.29 2.73
CA ILE A 53 -5.34 9.67 2.23
C ILE A 53 -4.60 9.69 0.87
N GLY A 54 -3.47 8.99 0.74
CA GLY A 54 -2.74 8.86 -0.50
C GLY A 54 -3.60 8.30 -1.65
N SER A 55 -4.38 7.25 -1.37
CA SER A 55 -5.30 6.66 -2.36
C SER A 55 -6.41 7.63 -2.80
N LEU A 56 -6.95 8.43 -1.86
CA LEU A 56 -7.92 9.48 -2.19
C LEU A 56 -7.30 10.57 -3.07
N LEU A 57 -6.05 10.97 -2.77
CA LEU A 57 -5.32 11.94 -3.59
C LEU A 57 -5.01 11.37 -4.98
N ALA A 58 -4.56 10.13 -5.09
CA ALA A 58 -4.31 9.46 -6.36
C ALA A 58 -5.58 9.41 -7.23
N PHE A 59 -6.72 9.05 -6.62
CA PHE A 59 -8.01 9.09 -7.29
C PHE A 59 -8.39 10.50 -7.75
N ALA A 60 -8.19 11.54 -6.90
CA ALA A 60 -8.47 12.92 -7.23
C ALA A 60 -7.63 13.41 -8.42
N VAL A 61 -6.33 13.14 -8.39
CA VAL A 61 -5.39 13.52 -9.44
C VAL A 61 -5.75 12.83 -10.76
N ALA A 62 -6.04 11.52 -10.72
CA ALA A 62 -6.46 10.78 -11.90
C ALA A 62 -7.80 11.27 -12.46
N ARG A 63 -8.74 11.67 -11.59
CA ARG A 63 -10.02 12.25 -11.97
C ARG A 63 -9.87 13.54 -12.77
N ASN A 64 -8.90 14.37 -12.39
CA ASN A 64 -8.65 15.67 -13.03
C ASN A 64 -7.75 15.57 -14.26
N CYS A 65 -6.73 14.70 -14.23
CA CYS A 65 -5.73 14.57 -15.29
C CYS A 65 -6.12 13.51 -16.36
N GLY A 66 -7.00 12.58 -16.02
CA GLY A 66 -7.48 11.56 -16.94
C GLY A 66 -6.44 10.49 -17.35
N ARG A 67 -6.70 9.83 -18.49
CA ARG A 67 -5.86 8.74 -19.02
C ARG A 67 -4.41 9.10 -19.33
N PRO A 68 -4.05 10.31 -19.78
CA PRO A 68 -2.65 10.66 -20.05
C PRO A 68 -1.74 10.49 -18.84
N LEU A 69 -2.26 10.70 -17.63
CA LEU A 69 -1.50 10.49 -16.40
C LEU A 69 -1.18 9.00 -16.16
N LEU A 70 -2.11 8.10 -16.49
CA LEU A 70 -1.87 6.66 -16.38
C LEU A 70 -0.71 6.19 -17.25
N SER A 71 -0.63 6.65 -18.49
CA SER A 71 0.45 6.29 -19.40
C SER A 71 1.80 6.87 -18.99
N LEU A 72 1.81 7.97 -18.23
CA LEU A 72 3.03 8.56 -17.69
C LEU A 72 3.57 7.79 -16.47
N LEU A 73 2.68 7.33 -15.60
CA LEU A 73 3.04 6.70 -14.33
C LEU A 73 3.20 5.19 -14.42
N PHE A 74 2.49 4.54 -15.36
CA PHE A 74 2.40 3.08 -15.42
C PHE A 74 2.69 2.56 -16.84
N SER A 75 3.19 1.32 -16.93
CA SER A 75 3.48 0.70 -18.21
C SER A 75 2.22 0.41 -19.02
N GLU A 76 2.29 0.52 -20.35
CA GLU A 76 1.18 0.22 -21.25
C GLU A 76 0.66 -1.22 -21.09
N LYS A 77 1.55 -2.18 -20.78
CA LYS A 77 1.17 -3.58 -20.50
C LYS A 77 0.23 -3.71 -19.31
N LEU A 78 0.48 -2.91 -18.27
CA LEU A 78 -0.38 -2.89 -17.08
C LEU A 78 -1.73 -2.24 -17.39
N ILE A 79 -1.73 -1.13 -18.11
CA ILE A 79 -2.94 -0.44 -18.55
C ILE A 79 -3.80 -1.36 -19.43
N ALA A 80 -3.20 -2.02 -20.43
CA ALA A 80 -3.91 -2.95 -21.32
C ALA A 80 -4.52 -4.13 -20.54
N LYS A 81 -3.79 -4.69 -19.57
CA LYS A 81 -4.26 -5.83 -18.76
C LYS A 81 -5.55 -5.52 -17.99
N TYR A 82 -5.73 -4.29 -17.54
CA TYR A 82 -6.88 -3.88 -16.72
C TYR A 82 -7.90 -3.02 -17.49
N SER A 83 -7.67 -2.71 -18.79
CA SER A 83 -8.59 -1.90 -19.60
C SER A 83 -9.98 -2.54 -19.70
N ASP A 84 -10.06 -3.86 -19.86
CA ASP A 84 -11.31 -4.61 -19.98
C ASP A 84 -12.19 -4.51 -18.72
N TRP A 85 -11.58 -4.22 -17.57
CA TRP A 85 -12.31 -4.03 -16.32
C TRP A 85 -13.16 -2.76 -16.34
N THR A 86 -12.73 -1.75 -17.10
CA THR A 86 -13.37 -0.42 -17.13
C THR A 86 -14.60 -0.33 -18.04
N GLU A 87 -14.84 -1.33 -18.90
CA GLU A 87 -15.93 -1.30 -19.89
C GLU A 87 -17.35 -1.32 -19.27
N ARG A 88 -17.49 -1.90 -18.06
CA ARG A 88 -18.78 -1.95 -17.34
C ARG A 88 -18.62 -1.45 -15.91
N ASN A 89 -19.20 -0.29 -15.61
CA ASN A 89 -19.08 0.39 -14.32
C ASN A 89 -19.38 -0.47 -13.09
N ASP A 90 -20.46 -1.25 -13.11
CA ASP A 90 -20.82 -2.08 -11.95
C ASP A 90 -19.87 -3.28 -11.78
N ARG A 91 -19.39 -3.83 -12.88
CA ARG A 91 -18.40 -4.92 -12.86
C ARG A 91 -17.06 -4.41 -12.37
N PHE A 92 -16.63 -3.22 -12.83
CA PHE A 92 -15.40 -2.60 -12.38
C PHE A 92 -15.41 -2.35 -10.87
N ALA A 93 -16.49 -1.78 -10.32
CA ALA A 93 -16.57 -1.49 -8.89
C ALA A 93 -16.45 -2.77 -8.02
N ARG A 94 -17.04 -3.89 -8.45
CA ARG A 94 -16.91 -5.18 -7.74
C ARG A 94 -15.50 -5.75 -7.84
N LEU A 95 -14.90 -5.74 -9.04
CA LEU A 95 -13.54 -6.22 -9.25
C LEU A 95 -12.52 -5.35 -8.50
N PHE A 96 -12.71 -4.04 -8.50
CA PHE A 96 -11.92 -3.10 -7.74
C PHE A 96 -12.00 -3.40 -6.23
N ALA A 97 -13.21 -3.58 -5.68
CA ALA A 97 -13.40 -3.92 -4.27
C ALA A 97 -12.70 -5.24 -3.90
N LEU A 98 -12.83 -6.28 -4.73
CA LEU A 98 -12.15 -7.55 -4.52
C LEU A 98 -10.63 -7.41 -4.59
N ALA A 99 -10.12 -6.63 -5.54
CA ALA A 99 -8.68 -6.44 -5.72
C ALA A 99 -8.04 -5.62 -4.59
N ILE A 100 -8.80 -4.65 -4.00
CA ILE A 100 -8.35 -3.91 -2.82
C ILE A 100 -8.40 -4.78 -1.56
N PHE A 101 -9.39 -5.66 -1.46
CA PHE A 101 -9.55 -6.56 -0.32
C PHE A 101 -8.48 -7.66 -0.32
N PHE A 102 -8.20 -8.25 -1.49
CA PHE A 102 -7.14 -9.24 -1.67
C PHE A 102 -5.88 -8.54 -2.22
N PRO A 103 -4.73 -8.57 -1.51
CA PRO A 103 -3.51 -7.87 -1.91
C PRO A 103 -2.78 -8.56 -3.09
N VAL A 104 -3.50 -8.86 -4.18
CA VAL A 104 -2.98 -9.57 -5.37
C VAL A 104 -2.67 -8.62 -6.53
N ALA A 105 -3.31 -7.46 -6.56
CA ALA A 105 -3.17 -6.48 -7.63
C ALA A 105 -2.41 -5.23 -7.16
N PRO A 106 -1.75 -4.50 -8.07
CA PRO A 106 -1.11 -3.22 -7.75
C PRO A 106 -2.21 -2.19 -7.40
N ASP A 107 -2.52 -2.09 -6.11
CA ASP A 107 -3.63 -1.31 -5.58
C ASP A 107 -3.50 0.20 -5.84
N ASP A 108 -2.28 0.74 -5.86
CA ASP A 108 -2.02 2.13 -6.21
C ASP A 108 -2.42 2.42 -7.66
N PHE A 109 -2.06 1.53 -8.60
CA PHE A 109 -2.50 1.62 -9.99
C PHE A 109 -4.03 1.58 -10.10
N LEU A 110 -4.67 0.69 -9.36
CA LEU A 110 -6.13 0.56 -9.37
C LEU A 110 -6.84 1.82 -8.84
N CYS A 111 -6.24 2.55 -7.87
CA CYS A 111 -6.77 3.83 -7.39
C CYS A 111 -6.74 4.89 -8.50
N TYR A 112 -5.65 4.96 -9.28
CA TYR A 112 -5.55 5.83 -10.45
C TYR A 112 -6.55 5.40 -11.53
N LEU A 113 -6.64 4.12 -11.84
CA LEU A 113 -7.58 3.59 -12.83
C LEU A 113 -9.04 3.93 -12.45
N ALA A 114 -9.41 3.75 -11.18
CA ALA A 114 -10.73 4.11 -10.66
C ALA A 114 -11.03 5.60 -10.87
N GLY A 115 -10.03 6.49 -10.72
CA GLY A 115 -10.18 7.92 -10.98
C GLY A 115 -10.55 8.25 -12.43
N THR A 116 -10.10 7.45 -13.41
CA THR A 116 -10.44 7.65 -14.83
C THR A 116 -11.79 7.05 -15.25
N THR A 117 -12.45 6.33 -14.35
CA THR A 117 -13.78 5.74 -14.59
C THR A 117 -14.90 6.64 -14.06
N SER A 118 -16.16 6.28 -14.29
CA SER A 118 -17.32 6.98 -13.74
C SER A 118 -17.63 6.60 -12.27
N MET A 119 -16.69 5.95 -11.55
CA MET A 119 -16.86 5.59 -10.15
C MET A 119 -17.04 6.85 -9.29
N THR A 120 -18.08 6.87 -8.44
CA THR A 120 -18.35 8.01 -7.56
C THR A 120 -17.38 8.07 -6.40
N TRP A 121 -17.10 9.27 -5.89
CA TRP A 121 -16.27 9.49 -4.70
C TRP A 121 -16.72 8.65 -3.50
N ARG A 122 -18.03 8.59 -3.25
CA ARG A 122 -18.60 7.82 -2.14
C ARG A 122 -18.27 6.33 -2.25
N ARG A 123 -18.48 5.73 -3.44
CA ARG A 123 -18.15 4.32 -3.67
C ARG A 123 -16.65 4.05 -3.49
N PHE A 124 -15.82 4.88 -4.09
CA PHE A 124 -14.37 4.75 -3.97
C PHE A 124 -13.92 4.81 -2.51
N THR A 125 -14.30 5.88 -1.79
CA THR A 125 -13.94 6.08 -0.38
C THR A 125 -14.40 4.91 0.49
N THR A 126 -15.64 4.42 0.33
CA THR A 126 -16.15 3.29 1.09
C THR A 126 -15.32 2.03 0.85
N ILE A 127 -14.99 1.72 -0.41
CA ILE A 127 -14.18 0.54 -0.75
C ILE A 127 -12.78 0.66 -0.14
N ILE A 128 -12.13 1.83 -0.23
CA ILE A 128 -10.80 2.06 0.35
C ILE A 128 -10.83 1.92 1.86
N LEU A 129 -11.74 2.60 2.55
CA LEU A 129 -11.80 2.56 4.02
C LEU A 129 -12.13 1.17 4.57
N LEU A 130 -12.94 0.37 3.89
CA LEU A 130 -13.30 -0.97 4.34
C LEU A 130 -12.33 -2.05 3.85
N GLY A 131 -11.77 -1.90 2.66
CA GLY A 131 -10.88 -2.91 2.06
C GLY A 131 -9.43 -2.82 2.53
N LYS A 132 -8.89 -1.61 2.66
CA LYS A 132 -7.48 -1.37 3.04
C LYS A 132 -7.08 -1.91 4.42
N PRO A 133 -7.90 -1.86 5.49
CA PRO A 133 -7.48 -2.37 6.81
C PRO A 133 -7.04 -3.83 6.75
N LEU A 134 -7.77 -4.66 6.02
CA LEU A 134 -7.45 -6.09 5.93
C LEU A 134 -6.16 -6.31 5.12
N SER A 135 -6.02 -5.68 3.96
CA SER A 135 -4.81 -5.82 3.14
C SER A 135 -3.57 -5.32 3.87
N ILE A 136 -3.64 -4.16 4.56
CA ILE A 136 -2.54 -3.62 5.36
C ILE A 136 -2.21 -4.55 6.54
N ALA A 137 -3.21 -5.11 7.22
CA ALA A 137 -3.00 -6.07 8.29
C ALA A 137 -2.30 -7.32 7.78
N LEU A 138 -2.73 -7.87 6.65
CA LEU A 138 -2.09 -9.05 6.03
C LEU A 138 -0.64 -8.77 5.63
N TYR A 139 -0.35 -7.62 5.03
CA TYR A 139 1.03 -7.21 4.74
C TYR A 139 1.86 -7.04 6.01
N SER A 140 1.34 -6.32 7.00
CA SER A 140 2.04 -6.07 8.26
C SER A 140 2.34 -7.35 9.01
N LEU A 141 1.38 -8.27 9.13
CA LEU A 141 1.56 -9.57 9.79
C LEU A 141 2.48 -10.49 9.00
N GLY A 142 2.26 -10.62 7.69
CA GLY A 142 3.08 -11.47 6.83
C GLY A 142 4.54 -11.05 6.81
N LEU A 143 4.81 -9.76 6.68
CA LEU A 143 6.17 -9.21 6.69
C LEU A 143 6.83 -9.30 8.07
N THR A 144 6.06 -9.16 9.16
CA THR A 144 6.58 -9.34 10.53
C THR A 144 7.03 -10.77 10.76
N VAL A 145 6.24 -11.76 10.32
CA VAL A 145 6.62 -13.18 10.42
C VAL A 145 7.88 -13.49 9.61
N ILE A 146 7.97 -13.00 8.37
CA ILE A 146 9.16 -13.17 7.53
C ILE A 146 10.38 -12.52 8.18
N TRP A 147 10.25 -11.29 8.70
CA TRP A 147 11.32 -10.59 9.38
C TRP A 147 11.83 -11.35 10.60
N GLN A 148 10.94 -11.88 11.42
CA GLN A 148 11.32 -12.69 12.60
C GLN A 148 12.07 -13.96 12.20
N HIS A 149 11.65 -14.64 11.12
CA HIS A 149 12.36 -15.81 10.62
C HIS A 149 13.74 -15.47 10.07
N VAL A 150 13.89 -14.39 9.32
CA VAL A 150 15.18 -13.94 8.77
C VAL A 150 16.14 -13.55 9.89
N THR A 151 15.67 -12.82 10.90
CA THR A 151 16.51 -12.44 12.04
C THR A 151 16.89 -13.65 12.90
N ALA A 152 16.01 -14.60 13.12
CA ALA A 152 16.32 -15.84 13.81
C ALA A 152 17.38 -16.67 13.08
N LEU A 153 17.28 -16.81 11.75
CA LEU A 153 18.26 -17.51 10.92
C LEU A 153 19.62 -16.80 10.93
N SER A 154 19.65 -15.46 10.90
CA SER A 154 20.89 -14.70 10.94
C SER A 154 21.60 -14.84 12.31
N LEU A 155 20.86 -14.91 13.41
CA LEU A 155 21.42 -15.12 14.75
C LEU A 155 21.98 -16.54 14.90
N ILE A 156 21.36 -17.57 14.32
CA ILE A 156 21.88 -18.93 14.29
C ILE A 156 23.18 -18.98 13.51
N HIS A 157 23.27 -18.31 12.36
CA HIS A 157 24.49 -18.28 11.53
C HIS A 157 25.66 -17.54 12.19
N ILE A 158 25.39 -16.54 13.05
CA ILE A 158 26.41 -15.81 13.82
C ILE A 158 26.89 -16.62 15.04
N SER A 159 26.05 -17.50 15.60
CA SER A 159 26.37 -18.29 16.79
C SER A 159 27.11 -19.60 16.47
N GLU A 160 27.07 -20.12 15.24
CA GLU A 160 27.73 -21.37 14.85
C GLU A 160 29.27 -21.30 14.66
N PRO A 161 29.91 -20.21 14.21
CA PRO A 161 31.37 -20.22 14.02
C PRO A 161 32.18 -20.35 15.32
N THR A 162 31.58 -20.18 16.47
CA THR A 162 32.28 -20.25 17.76
C THR A 162 32.36 -21.67 18.33
N ARG A 163 31.61 -22.63 17.80
CA ARG A 163 31.63 -24.03 18.27
C ARG A 163 32.59 -24.97 17.50
N LEU A 164 33.08 -24.54 16.36
CA LEU A 164 34.04 -25.31 15.54
C LEU A 164 35.50 -24.92 15.75
N ALA A 165 35.81 -24.00 16.68
CA ALA A 165 37.13 -23.51 17.00
C ALA A 165 37.63 -23.95 18.40
N LEU A 166 37.03 -24.96 19.01
CA LEU A 166 37.52 -25.69 20.19
C LEU A 166 37.60 -27.17 19.86
#